data_d3cbdfd8bd38a2fa0c01b2c5b6455314
#
_entry.id   d3cbdfd8bd38a2fa0c01b2c5b6455314
#
_cell.length_a   1.000
_cell.length_b   1.000
_cell.length_c   1.000
_cell.angle_alpha   90.00
_cell.angle_beta   90.00
_cell.angle_gamma   90.00
#
_symmetry.space_group_name_H-M   'P 1'
#
loop_
_entity.id
_entity.type
_entity.pdbx_description
1 polymer ?
#
loop_
_entity_poly.entity_id
_entity_poly.type
_entity_poly.pdbx_seq_one_letter_code
_entity_poly.pdbx_strand_id
1 'polypeptide(L)'
;VQTYKFNNFKAFGHSNGGLIWTVWLEKYYDEADGAKIKTLMTLGTPYNFSESSVSNKTQMLSDLIADRERIPSSLTVLSVMGTKTYNSDGLVPEGSVEAGKYIYQKVVKHYTTMTVTGNDAQHSDLPQNQQIVSLIKEYILNQNGNRPGSKNRSNRQNQLSSN
;
A
#
# COMPACT_ATOMS: atom_id res chain seq x y z
N VAL A 1 20.64 -7.75 -16.77
CA VAL A 1 20.82 -6.31 -16.51
C VAL A 1 21.44 -6.17 -15.13
N GLN A 2 22.76 -6.13 -15.07
CA GLN A 2 23.52 -6.19 -13.81
C GLN A 2 24.15 -4.85 -13.42
N THR A 3 23.48 -3.74 -13.55
CA THR A 3 24.17 -2.46 -13.40
C THR A 3 24.05 -1.82 -12.01
N TYR A 4 23.08 -2.21 -11.20
CA TYR A 4 22.87 -1.61 -9.87
C TYR A 4 22.68 -2.70 -8.81
N LYS A 5 23.59 -2.77 -7.84
CA LYS A 5 23.43 -3.61 -6.64
C LYS A 5 22.75 -2.78 -5.57
N PHE A 6 21.49 -3.09 -5.26
CA PHE A 6 20.80 -2.54 -4.10
C PHE A 6 20.29 -3.69 -3.21
N ASN A 7 20.39 -3.52 -1.90
CA ASN A 7 20.01 -4.54 -0.94
C ASN A 7 18.51 -4.51 -0.60
N ASN A 8 17.87 -3.36 -0.77
CA ASN A 8 16.47 -3.16 -0.46
C ASN A 8 15.83 -2.25 -1.51
N PHE A 9 14.54 -2.47 -1.75
CA PHE A 9 13.76 -1.59 -2.59
C PHE A 9 12.33 -1.42 -2.06
N LYS A 10 11.66 -0.41 -2.54
CA LYS A 10 10.25 -0.11 -2.29
C LYS A 10 9.54 -0.04 -3.63
N ALA A 11 8.34 -0.59 -3.67
CA ALA A 11 7.55 -0.69 -4.88
C ALA A 11 6.32 0.22 -4.80
N PHE A 12 5.89 0.68 -5.95
CA PHE A 12 4.73 1.51 -6.12
C PHE A 12 3.94 1.02 -7.31
N GLY A 13 2.62 0.85 -7.15
CA GLY A 13 1.73 0.41 -8.21
C GLY A 13 0.42 1.20 -8.24
N HIS A 14 0.06 1.72 -9.41
CA HIS A 14 -1.23 2.36 -9.65
C HIS A 14 -2.13 1.40 -10.44
N SER A 15 -3.39 1.29 -10.01
CA SER A 15 -4.39 0.47 -10.72
C SER A 15 -3.91 -0.98 -10.89
N ASN A 16 -3.90 -1.52 -12.09
CA ASN A 16 -3.39 -2.85 -12.40
C ASN A 16 -1.91 -3.05 -12.03
N GLY A 17 -1.13 -1.98 -11.90
CA GLY A 17 0.24 -2.07 -11.43
C GLY A 17 0.37 -2.69 -10.04
N GLY A 18 -0.61 -2.49 -9.16
CA GLY A 18 -0.67 -3.16 -7.87
C GLY A 18 -0.92 -4.66 -7.98
N LEU A 19 -1.75 -5.10 -8.94
CA LEU A 19 -1.97 -6.53 -9.22
C LEU A 19 -0.71 -7.18 -9.78
N ILE A 20 0.00 -6.50 -10.68
CA ILE A 20 1.26 -6.99 -11.24
C ILE A 20 2.28 -7.22 -10.12
N TRP A 21 2.44 -6.27 -9.20
CA TRP A 21 3.30 -6.44 -8.04
C TRP A 21 2.88 -7.61 -7.17
N THR A 22 1.58 -7.80 -6.93
CA THR A 22 1.06 -8.92 -6.14
C THR A 22 1.39 -10.26 -6.77
N VAL A 23 1.11 -10.43 -8.07
CA VAL A 23 1.44 -11.64 -8.83
C VAL A 23 2.94 -11.90 -8.82
N TRP A 24 3.74 -10.84 -8.99
CA TRP A 24 5.20 -10.98 -8.95
C TRP A 24 5.69 -11.45 -7.58
N LEU A 25 5.16 -10.90 -6.49
CA LEU A 25 5.49 -11.32 -5.13
C LEU A 25 5.15 -12.78 -4.86
N GLU A 26 4.02 -13.26 -5.39
CA GLU A 26 3.57 -14.63 -5.17
C GLU A 26 4.27 -15.67 -6.04
N LYS A 27 4.70 -15.29 -7.25
CA LYS A 27 5.16 -16.25 -8.26
C LYS A 27 6.63 -16.16 -8.59
N TYR A 28 7.24 -14.99 -8.46
CA TYR A 28 8.58 -14.74 -8.99
C TYR A 28 9.57 -14.15 -7.98
N TYR A 29 9.07 -13.64 -6.86
CA TYR A 29 9.96 -13.04 -5.87
C TYR A 29 10.70 -14.11 -5.08
N ASP A 30 12.04 -13.98 -5.03
CA ASP A 30 12.91 -14.76 -4.18
C ASP A 30 13.90 -13.85 -3.45
N GLU A 31 13.91 -13.87 -2.13
CA GLU A 31 14.85 -13.10 -1.32
C GLU A 31 16.30 -13.52 -1.52
N ALA A 32 16.54 -14.76 -1.97
CA ALA A 32 17.87 -15.28 -2.26
C ALA A 32 18.52 -14.62 -3.49
N ASP A 33 17.72 -14.05 -4.39
CA ASP A 33 18.21 -13.37 -5.60
C ASP A 33 18.80 -11.98 -5.34
N GLY A 34 18.81 -11.49 -4.10
CA GLY A 34 19.60 -10.34 -3.67
C GLY A 34 18.78 -9.20 -3.04
N ALA A 35 17.97 -8.47 -3.79
CA ALA A 35 17.29 -7.29 -3.27
C ALA A 35 15.98 -7.64 -2.55
N LYS A 36 15.80 -7.11 -1.34
CA LYS A 36 14.58 -7.33 -0.54
C LYS A 36 13.59 -6.21 -0.71
N ILE A 37 12.35 -6.56 -1.05
CA ILE A 37 11.24 -5.59 -1.01
C ILE A 37 10.87 -5.27 0.44
N LYS A 38 10.81 -3.99 0.79
CA LYS A 38 10.46 -3.51 2.13
C LYS A 38 9.06 -2.94 2.23
N THR A 39 8.64 -2.25 1.18
CA THR A 39 7.35 -1.56 1.14
C THR A 39 6.72 -1.69 -0.23
N LEU A 40 5.43 -1.97 -0.24
CA LEU A 40 4.58 -1.86 -1.42
C LEU A 40 3.49 -0.83 -1.15
N MET A 41 3.39 0.19 -1.97
CA MET A 41 2.27 1.12 -1.98
C MET A 41 1.44 0.89 -3.24
N THR A 42 0.14 0.71 -3.07
CA THR A 42 -0.79 0.54 -4.19
C THR A 42 -1.85 1.64 -4.17
N LEU A 43 -2.19 2.14 -5.34
CA LEU A 43 -3.18 3.21 -5.53
C LEU A 43 -4.32 2.72 -6.41
N GLY A 44 -5.54 2.71 -5.87
CA GLY A 44 -6.75 2.36 -6.62
C GLY A 44 -6.64 0.99 -7.31
N THR A 45 -5.99 0.02 -6.67
CA THR A 45 -5.79 -1.30 -7.27
C THR A 45 -7.04 -2.15 -7.15
N PRO A 46 -7.59 -2.66 -8.27
CA PRO A 46 -8.86 -3.38 -8.31
C PRO A 46 -8.69 -4.86 -7.95
N TYR A 47 -8.49 -5.18 -6.67
CA TYR A 47 -8.27 -6.57 -6.23
C TYR A 47 -9.49 -7.48 -6.41
N ASN A 48 -10.69 -6.92 -6.40
CA ASN A 48 -11.95 -7.66 -6.61
C ASN A 48 -12.88 -6.91 -7.57
N PHE A 49 -12.41 -6.60 -8.76
CA PHE A 49 -13.20 -5.89 -9.74
C PHE A 49 -14.02 -6.87 -10.59
N SER A 50 -15.34 -6.69 -10.57
CA SER A 50 -16.28 -7.44 -11.39
C SER A 50 -17.38 -6.49 -11.84
N GLU A 51 -17.79 -6.58 -13.08
CA GLU A 51 -18.89 -5.80 -13.64
C GLU A 51 -20.24 -6.08 -12.96
N SER A 52 -20.39 -7.27 -12.38
CA SER A 52 -21.67 -7.73 -11.86
C SER A 52 -21.86 -7.57 -10.36
N SER A 53 -20.81 -7.61 -9.55
CA SER A 53 -20.89 -7.42 -8.10
C SER A 53 -19.51 -7.35 -7.44
N VAL A 54 -19.32 -6.36 -6.56
CA VAL A 54 -18.12 -6.24 -5.70
C VAL A 54 -18.18 -7.19 -4.51
N SER A 55 -19.34 -7.74 -4.18
CA SER A 55 -19.56 -8.57 -2.98
C SER A 55 -19.02 -10.00 -3.13
N ASN A 56 -18.99 -10.54 -4.34
CA ASN A 56 -18.49 -11.88 -4.60
C ASN A 56 -17.02 -11.85 -4.98
N LYS A 57 -16.23 -12.78 -4.43
CA LYS A 57 -14.82 -12.95 -4.82
C LYS A 57 -14.72 -13.37 -6.27
N THR A 58 -13.96 -12.61 -7.05
CA THR A 58 -13.59 -13.01 -8.41
C THR A 58 -12.62 -14.21 -8.38
N GLN A 59 -12.51 -14.92 -9.50
CA GLN A 59 -11.53 -16.01 -9.63
C GLN A 59 -10.10 -15.47 -9.40
N MET A 60 -9.77 -14.32 -9.97
CA MET A 60 -8.48 -13.66 -9.77
C MET A 60 -8.19 -13.42 -8.28
N LEU A 61 -9.12 -12.85 -7.52
CA LEU A 61 -8.93 -12.63 -6.09
C LEU A 61 -8.74 -13.95 -5.34
N SER A 62 -9.52 -14.99 -5.69
CA SER A 62 -9.42 -16.30 -5.08
C SER A 62 -8.05 -16.94 -5.32
N ASP A 63 -7.52 -16.80 -6.53
CA ASP A 63 -6.19 -17.30 -6.89
C ASP A 63 -5.08 -16.57 -6.12
N LEU A 64 -5.16 -15.23 -6.01
CA LEU A 64 -4.21 -14.43 -5.22
C LEU A 64 -4.28 -14.79 -3.73
N ILE A 65 -5.45 -15.05 -3.18
CA ILE A 65 -5.58 -15.50 -1.79
C ILE A 65 -4.93 -16.88 -1.59
N ALA A 66 -5.08 -17.78 -2.56
CA ALA A 66 -4.53 -19.14 -2.47
C ALA A 66 -2.99 -19.15 -2.38
N ASP A 67 -2.32 -18.26 -3.10
CA ASP A 67 -0.85 -18.19 -3.16
C ASP A 67 -0.22 -17.18 -2.17
N ARG A 68 -1.02 -16.50 -1.34
CA ARG A 68 -0.57 -15.37 -0.47
C ARG A 68 0.55 -15.71 0.51
N GLU A 69 0.67 -16.96 0.94
CA GLU A 69 1.72 -17.38 1.88
C GLU A 69 3.14 -17.29 1.28
N ARG A 70 3.25 -17.07 -0.03
CA ARG A 70 4.51 -16.82 -0.71
C ARG A 70 4.97 -15.37 -0.62
N ILE A 71 4.08 -14.46 -0.21
CA ILE A 71 4.40 -13.04 0.01
C ILE A 71 5.32 -12.92 1.24
N PRO A 72 6.41 -12.12 1.16
CA PRO A 72 7.33 -12.00 2.29
C PRO A 72 6.65 -11.44 3.54
N SER A 73 6.78 -12.12 4.66
CA SER A 73 6.19 -11.71 5.94
C SER A 73 6.78 -10.41 6.51
N SER A 74 7.94 -9.99 6.02
CA SER A 74 8.61 -8.73 6.40
C SER A 74 8.06 -7.49 5.67
N LEU A 75 7.22 -7.69 4.65
CA LEU A 75 6.68 -6.62 3.81
C LEU A 75 5.75 -5.68 4.60
N THR A 76 5.83 -4.39 4.30
CA THR A 76 4.83 -3.39 4.68
C THR A 76 4.03 -3.00 3.44
N VAL A 77 2.71 -3.06 3.54
CA VAL A 77 1.79 -2.69 2.44
C VAL A 77 0.93 -1.51 2.86
N LEU A 78 0.90 -0.48 2.03
CA LEU A 78 -0.04 0.63 2.10
C LEU A 78 -0.94 0.60 0.87
N SER A 79 -2.22 0.36 1.08
CA SER A 79 -3.24 0.35 0.03
C SER A 79 -4.06 1.63 0.10
N VAL A 80 -3.96 2.47 -0.92
CA VAL A 80 -4.64 3.76 -1.00
C VAL A 80 -5.79 3.67 -1.97
N MET A 81 -6.96 4.15 -1.54
CA MET A 81 -8.15 4.26 -2.37
C MET A 81 -8.56 5.71 -2.51
N GLY A 82 -9.12 6.06 -3.65
CA GLY A 82 -9.70 7.37 -3.93
C GLY A 82 -11.21 7.33 -3.78
N THR A 83 -11.78 8.40 -3.24
CA THR A 83 -13.23 8.61 -3.22
C THR A 83 -13.55 9.97 -3.80
N LYS A 84 -14.00 9.96 -5.05
CA LYS A 84 -14.54 11.15 -5.71
C LYS A 84 -16.06 11.22 -5.57
N THR A 85 -16.73 10.09 -5.75
CA THR A 85 -18.19 9.95 -5.70
C THR A 85 -18.57 8.58 -5.15
N TYR A 86 -19.54 8.53 -4.22
CA TYR A 86 -20.17 7.29 -3.72
C TYR A 86 -19.26 6.06 -3.64
N ASN A 87 -18.28 6.10 -2.75
CA ASN A 87 -17.40 4.96 -2.48
C ASN A 87 -16.64 4.46 -3.72
N SER A 88 -16.18 5.37 -4.57
CA SER A 88 -15.41 5.07 -5.79
C SER A 88 -14.52 6.24 -6.18
N ASP A 89 -13.37 5.93 -6.79
CA ASP A 89 -12.53 6.92 -7.48
C ASP A 89 -13.04 7.27 -8.89
N GLY A 90 -14.24 6.83 -9.23
CA GLY A 90 -14.87 7.02 -10.55
C GLY A 90 -14.63 5.86 -11.51
N LEU A 91 -13.73 4.94 -11.22
CA LEU A 91 -13.46 3.73 -11.99
C LEU A 91 -13.44 2.48 -11.11
N VAL A 92 -12.76 2.52 -9.98
CA VAL A 92 -12.60 1.38 -9.07
C VAL A 92 -13.38 1.66 -7.77
N PRO A 93 -14.37 0.83 -7.43
CA PRO A 93 -15.07 0.91 -6.16
C PRO A 93 -14.14 0.69 -4.97
N GLU A 94 -14.37 1.38 -3.85
CA GLU A 94 -13.61 1.20 -2.61
C GLU A 94 -13.55 -0.27 -2.17
N GLY A 95 -14.69 -0.97 -2.21
CA GLY A 95 -14.76 -2.39 -1.85
C GLY A 95 -13.86 -3.30 -2.69
N SER A 96 -13.60 -2.91 -3.95
CA SER A 96 -12.64 -3.62 -4.81
C SER A 96 -11.20 -3.42 -4.32
N VAL A 97 -10.83 -2.21 -3.90
CA VAL A 97 -9.50 -1.91 -3.33
C VAL A 97 -9.35 -2.55 -1.95
N GLU A 98 -10.37 -2.45 -1.09
CA GLU A 98 -10.38 -3.04 0.26
C GLU A 98 -10.21 -4.57 0.24
N ALA A 99 -10.60 -5.22 -0.85
CA ALA A 99 -10.43 -6.66 -0.99
C ALA A 99 -8.95 -7.11 -0.91
N GLY A 100 -8.01 -6.21 -1.11
CA GLY A 100 -6.57 -6.46 -0.88
C GLY A 100 -6.27 -6.96 0.54
N LYS A 101 -7.11 -6.64 1.53
CA LYS A 101 -6.98 -7.16 2.90
C LYS A 101 -6.98 -8.69 2.97
N TYR A 102 -7.73 -9.35 2.11
CA TYR A 102 -7.81 -10.83 2.09
C TYR A 102 -6.50 -11.48 1.63
N ILE A 103 -5.71 -10.75 0.85
CA ILE A 103 -4.39 -11.18 0.38
C ILE A 103 -3.34 -10.90 1.46
N TYR A 104 -3.26 -9.65 1.93
CA TYR A 104 -2.11 -9.15 2.67
C TYR A 104 -2.21 -9.20 4.18
N GLN A 105 -3.40 -8.92 4.77
CA GLN A 105 -3.53 -8.57 6.19
C GLN A 105 -3.00 -9.64 7.14
N LYS A 106 -3.08 -10.92 6.77
CA LYS A 106 -2.66 -12.04 7.63
C LYS A 106 -1.23 -12.51 7.39
N VAL A 107 -0.58 -12.05 6.31
CA VAL A 107 0.71 -12.58 5.88
C VAL A 107 1.84 -11.57 5.99
N VAL A 108 1.57 -10.27 5.84
CA VAL A 108 2.60 -9.23 5.87
C VAL A 108 2.79 -8.63 7.25
N LYS A 109 3.92 -7.96 7.46
CA LYS A 109 4.25 -7.32 8.74
C LYS A 109 3.27 -6.21 9.11
N HIS A 110 2.92 -5.35 8.15
CA HIS A 110 1.96 -4.27 8.32
C HIS A 110 1.13 -4.13 7.04
N TYR A 111 -0.18 -4.11 7.22
CA TYR A 111 -1.13 -3.77 6.16
C TYR A 111 -1.99 -2.59 6.62
N THR A 112 -1.95 -1.51 5.87
CA THR A 112 -2.69 -0.29 6.16
C THR A 112 -3.47 0.14 4.93
N THR A 113 -4.71 0.55 5.13
CA THR A 113 -5.53 1.19 4.10
C THR A 113 -5.64 2.68 4.39
N MET A 114 -5.73 3.48 3.34
CA MET A 114 -5.95 4.90 3.41
C MET A 114 -6.90 5.35 2.32
N THR A 115 -7.81 6.25 2.66
CA THR A 115 -8.71 6.87 1.69
C THR A 115 -8.31 8.32 1.47
N VAL A 116 -8.20 8.73 0.22
CA VAL A 116 -8.07 10.13 -0.17
C VAL A 116 -9.37 10.60 -0.82
N THR A 117 -9.77 11.83 -0.52
CA THR A 117 -11.03 12.43 -0.98
C THR A 117 -10.75 13.74 -1.69
N GLY A 118 -11.68 14.18 -2.52
CA GLY A 118 -11.60 15.47 -3.21
C GLY A 118 -11.62 15.33 -4.73
N ASN A 119 -11.49 16.45 -5.42
CA ASN A 119 -11.58 16.49 -6.88
C ASN A 119 -10.45 15.72 -7.57
N ASP A 120 -9.28 15.65 -6.95
CA ASP A 120 -8.08 14.96 -7.40
C ASP A 120 -7.95 13.53 -6.82
N ALA A 121 -9.02 13.01 -6.22
CA ALA A 121 -9.13 11.62 -5.78
C ALA A 121 -9.73 10.69 -6.85
N GLN A 122 -9.86 11.17 -8.08
CA GLN A 122 -10.27 10.41 -9.25
C GLN A 122 -9.15 9.44 -9.66
N HIS A 123 -9.53 8.30 -10.21
CA HIS A 123 -8.61 7.20 -10.51
C HIS A 123 -7.33 7.60 -11.25
N SER A 124 -7.48 8.37 -12.34
CA SER A 124 -6.35 8.84 -13.15
C SER A 124 -5.49 9.88 -12.44
N ASP A 125 -6.03 10.59 -11.46
CA ASP A 125 -5.37 11.69 -10.77
C ASP A 125 -4.66 11.24 -9.49
N LEU A 126 -4.96 10.04 -8.99
CA LEU A 126 -4.35 9.50 -7.76
C LEU A 126 -2.82 9.62 -7.73
N PRO A 127 -2.07 9.32 -8.80
CA PRO A 127 -0.62 9.45 -8.78
C PRO A 127 -0.12 10.91 -8.63
N GLN A 128 -0.98 11.89 -8.93
CA GLN A 128 -0.66 13.33 -8.87
C GLN A 128 -1.27 14.01 -7.64
N ASN A 129 -2.14 13.31 -6.91
CA ASN A 129 -2.77 13.83 -5.69
C ASN A 129 -1.71 14.21 -4.66
N GLN A 130 -1.81 15.45 -4.12
CA GLN A 130 -0.78 16.00 -3.22
C GLN A 130 -0.66 15.23 -1.91
N GLN A 131 -1.74 14.65 -1.39
CA GLN A 131 -1.70 13.79 -0.21
C GLN A 131 -0.91 12.52 -0.51
N ILE A 132 -1.13 11.91 -1.68
CA ILE A 132 -0.41 10.70 -2.12
C ILE A 132 1.06 11.02 -2.40
N VAL A 133 1.36 12.14 -3.07
CA VAL A 133 2.75 12.57 -3.30
C VAL A 133 3.48 12.74 -1.96
N SER A 134 2.83 13.30 -0.94
CA SER A 134 3.39 13.43 0.40
C SER A 134 3.62 12.08 1.06
N LEU A 135 2.70 11.13 0.91
CA LEU A 135 2.85 9.76 1.40
C LEU A 135 3.99 9.03 0.69
N ILE A 136 4.15 9.20 -0.62
CA ILE A 136 5.27 8.62 -1.36
C ILE A 136 6.59 9.15 -0.80
N LYS A 137 6.69 10.45 -0.54
CA LYS A 137 7.88 11.04 0.09
C LYS A 137 8.14 10.43 1.46
N GLU A 138 7.12 10.24 2.26
CA GLU A 138 7.24 9.70 3.61
C GLU A 138 7.61 8.20 3.61
N TYR A 139 6.85 7.38 2.89
CA TYR A 139 7.01 5.92 2.91
C TYR A 139 8.11 5.40 1.99
N ILE A 140 8.36 6.08 0.89
CA ILE A 140 9.29 5.62 -0.14
C ILE A 140 10.65 6.31 -0.04
N LEU A 141 10.69 7.62 0.17
CA LEU A 141 11.94 8.38 0.17
C LEU A 141 12.62 8.46 1.54
N ASN A 142 11.88 8.39 2.64
CA ASN A 142 12.49 8.37 3.97
C ASN A 142 13.15 7.01 4.26
N GLN A 143 14.47 7.03 4.39
CA GLN A 143 15.26 5.84 4.68
C GLN A 143 15.18 5.39 6.14
N ASN A 144 14.74 6.26 7.04
CA ASN A 144 14.62 5.97 8.45
C ASN A 144 13.18 5.57 8.79
N GLY A 145 13.01 4.32 9.24
CA GLY A 145 11.73 3.71 9.59
C GLY A 145 11.01 4.34 10.78
N ASN A 146 10.88 5.65 10.84
CA ASN A 146 10.08 6.35 11.82
C ASN A 146 8.62 6.37 11.37
N ARG A 147 7.78 5.71 12.14
CA ARG A 147 6.32 5.76 12.01
C ARG A 147 5.84 7.21 11.95
N PRO A 148 4.92 7.57 11.06
CA PRO A 148 4.15 8.79 11.22
C PRO A 148 3.37 8.69 12.53
N GLY A 149 3.66 9.55 13.49
CA GLY A 149 2.85 9.64 14.71
C GLY A 149 3.53 9.66 16.06
N SER A 150 4.84 9.48 16.18
CA SER A 150 5.51 9.71 17.46
C SER A 150 5.97 11.17 17.58
N LYS A 151 5.03 12.11 17.74
CA LYS A 151 5.35 13.41 18.28
C LYS A 151 5.80 13.23 19.73
N ASN A 152 7.08 13.52 19.99
CA ASN A 152 7.69 13.67 21.29
C ASN A 152 6.75 14.31 22.32
N ARG A 153 6.27 13.48 23.27
CA ARG A 153 5.84 13.94 24.58
C ARG A 153 7.03 13.82 25.53
N SER A 154 7.97 14.74 25.39
CA SER A 154 8.95 14.97 26.45
C SER A 154 9.50 16.38 26.29
N ASN A 155 8.82 17.32 26.95
CA ASN A 155 9.40 18.51 27.57
C ASN A 155 8.27 19.39 28.13
N ARG A 156 7.70 18.96 29.26
CA ARG A 156 7.02 19.83 30.22
C ARG A 156 7.01 19.16 31.58
N GLN A 157 8.18 19.15 32.21
CA GLN A 157 8.29 19.07 33.67
C GLN A 157 9.70 19.50 34.00
N ASN A 158 9.86 20.78 34.24
CA ASN A 158 10.87 21.36 35.14
C ASN A 158 10.79 22.88 35.01
N GLN A 159 9.86 23.47 35.70
CA GLN A 159 9.94 24.84 36.25
C GLN A 159 8.73 25.03 37.17
N LEU A 160 8.87 24.66 38.40
CA LEU A 160 8.17 25.18 39.56
C LEU A 160 8.79 24.55 40.80
N SER A 161 9.92 25.14 41.24
CA SER A 161 10.33 25.15 42.65
C SER A 161 11.50 26.14 42.82
N SER A 162 11.18 27.36 43.13
CA SER A 162 11.98 28.27 43.96
C SER A 162 11.25 29.63 44.01
N ASN A 163 10.46 29.79 45.02
CA ASN A 163 10.40 30.87 46.01
C ASN A 163 9.20 30.62 46.90
#